data_220eb19e0d8e074a6ce4d2c24a8fb72f
#
_entry.id   220eb19e0d8e074a6ce4d2c24a8fb72f
#
_cell.length_a   1.000
_cell.length_b   1.000
_cell.length_c   1.000
_cell.angle_alpha   90.00
_cell.angle_beta   90.00
_cell.angle_gamma   90.00
#
_symmetry.space_group_name_H-M   'P 1'
#
loop_
_entity.id
_entity.type
_entity.pdbx_description
1 polymer ?
#
loop_
_entity_poly.entity_id
_entity_poly.type
_entity_poly.pdbx_seq_one_letter_code
_entity_poly.pdbx_strand_id
1 'polypeptide(L)'
;MRCLRVALLASCLWAQTKLIYADSVLSVYVYQLSNGLTVVVSPNATEPRAFVMIATRAGSKQDPPNNTGLAHYLEHLLFKGTDRYGTLNYQQEKPYLDAIEALYEIYNQTTDSLKRLSIYKAIDSVAQLAAAWAIPNEYDRMVSALGAQGTNAFTTPDVTAYINDVPAHHVEALLRLEAERFRNPVLRLFHTELEAVYEEKNISIDNENHELEEKLRAALFPDHPYGTQTTLGTIEHLKNPSIRAIRRYYETYYVPNNMVVIVAGDVRPQEVVQWVERYFGAYQPKP
;
A
#
# COMPACT_ATOMS: atom_id res chain seq x y z
N MET A 1 5.33 43.06 47.65
CA MET A 1 4.73 41.84 47.06
C MET A 1 5.35 41.59 45.69
N ARG A 2 6.28 40.65 45.60
CA ARG A 2 6.93 40.24 44.34
C ARG A 2 6.18 39.01 43.82
N CYS A 3 5.46 39.17 42.72
CA CYS A 3 4.88 38.03 41.97
C CYS A 3 5.96 37.25 41.28
N LEU A 4 6.22 36.03 41.74
CA LEU A 4 7.04 35.03 41.09
C LEU A 4 6.24 34.46 39.91
N ARG A 5 6.61 34.79 38.65
CA ARG A 5 6.09 34.11 37.47
C ARG A 5 6.82 32.81 37.33
N VAL A 6 6.19 31.71 37.67
CA VAL A 6 6.63 30.36 37.33
C VAL A 6 6.33 30.14 35.84
N ALA A 7 7.36 30.20 35.02
CA ALA A 7 7.27 29.74 33.63
C ALA A 7 7.26 28.19 33.63
N LEU A 8 6.10 27.59 33.43
CA LEU A 8 6.01 26.18 33.10
C LEU A 8 6.59 26.01 31.68
N LEU A 9 7.83 25.57 31.62
CA LEU A 9 8.42 24.97 30.41
C LEU A 9 7.74 23.61 30.23
N ALA A 10 6.71 23.56 29.37
CA ALA A 10 6.20 22.33 28.82
C ALA A 10 7.31 21.75 27.92
N SER A 11 8.17 20.90 28.48
CA SER A 11 9.05 20.04 27.70
C SER A 11 8.15 19.06 26.96
N CYS A 12 7.80 19.36 25.71
CA CYS A 12 7.34 18.35 24.77
C CYS A 12 8.48 17.32 24.68
N LEU A 13 8.30 16.19 25.34
CA LEU A 13 9.09 14.99 25.09
C LEU A 13 8.73 14.53 23.68
N TRP A 14 9.40 15.08 22.70
CA TRP A 14 9.46 14.50 21.36
C TRP A 14 10.15 13.16 21.53
N ALA A 15 9.42 12.08 21.33
CA ALA A 15 10.02 10.76 21.26
C ALA A 15 11.03 10.81 20.11
N GLN A 16 12.33 10.76 20.46
CA GLN A 16 13.42 11.05 19.51
C GLN A 16 13.56 9.89 18.55
N THR A 17 13.57 10.22 17.25
CA THR A 17 14.07 9.31 16.20
C THR A 17 15.48 8.87 16.54
N LYS A 18 15.72 7.56 16.52
CA LYS A 18 17.03 6.97 16.88
C LYS A 18 17.77 6.52 15.63
N LEU A 19 19.03 6.90 15.49
CA LEU A 19 19.97 6.20 14.60
C LEU A 19 20.28 4.84 15.25
N ILE A 20 19.89 3.74 14.59
CA ILE A 20 20.06 2.37 15.11
C ILE A 20 21.20 1.62 14.42
N TYR A 21 21.59 2.04 13.22
CA TYR A 21 22.72 1.47 12.49
C TYR A 21 23.31 2.52 11.54
N ALA A 22 24.65 2.49 11.37
CA ALA A 22 25.36 3.27 10.37
C ALA A 22 26.55 2.47 9.85
N ASP A 23 26.70 2.45 8.53
CA ASP A 23 27.86 1.90 7.84
C ASP A 23 28.45 2.96 6.92
N SER A 24 29.68 3.39 7.22
CA SER A 24 30.37 4.44 6.45
C SER A 24 30.95 3.94 5.13
N VAL A 25 31.19 2.63 4.99
CA VAL A 25 31.76 2.04 3.76
C VAL A 25 30.65 1.91 2.73
N LEU A 26 29.45 1.40 3.15
CA LEU A 26 28.27 1.27 2.30
C LEU A 26 27.46 2.58 2.23
N SER A 27 27.82 3.60 3.01
CA SER A 27 27.05 4.85 3.14
C SER A 27 25.56 4.58 3.45
N VAL A 28 25.28 3.69 4.42
CA VAL A 28 23.91 3.33 4.82
C VAL A 28 23.65 3.80 6.25
N TYR A 29 22.55 4.47 6.45
CA TYR A 29 22.06 4.94 7.75
C TYR A 29 20.65 4.41 7.99
N VAL A 30 20.44 3.76 9.14
CA VAL A 30 19.13 3.23 9.53
C VAL A 30 18.65 3.93 10.79
N TYR A 31 17.47 4.51 10.69
CA TYR A 31 16.80 5.19 11.79
C TYR A 31 15.51 4.48 12.15
N GLN A 32 15.06 4.64 13.38
CA GLN A 32 13.74 4.22 13.83
C GLN A 32 13.01 5.39 14.45
N LEU A 33 11.82 5.68 13.95
CA LEU A 33 10.90 6.66 14.52
C LEU A 33 10.28 6.13 15.81
N SER A 34 9.71 7.02 16.60
CA SER A 34 9.03 6.68 17.85
C SER A 34 7.84 5.74 17.67
N ASN A 35 7.18 5.78 16.51
CA ASN A 35 6.08 4.88 16.16
C ASN A 35 6.55 3.54 15.56
N GLY A 36 7.85 3.27 15.59
CA GLY A 36 8.45 2.03 15.10
C GLY A 36 8.75 1.99 13.60
N LEU A 37 8.39 3.03 12.83
CA LEU A 37 8.73 3.08 11.40
C LEU A 37 10.25 3.10 11.22
N THR A 38 10.75 2.22 10.36
CA THR A 38 12.16 2.18 9.99
C THR A 38 12.41 3.08 8.79
N VAL A 39 13.49 3.87 8.84
CA VAL A 39 13.92 4.72 7.74
C VAL A 39 15.35 4.35 7.37
N VAL A 40 15.56 3.95 6.13
CA VAL A 40 16.88 3.63 5.58
C VAL A 40 17.28 4.72 4.59
N VAL A 41 18.45 5.30 4.78
CA VAL A 41 18.96 6.34 3.86
C VAL A 41 20.35 5.92 3.37
N SER A 42 20.52 5.91 2.05
CA SER A 42 21.81 5.68 1.40
C SER A 42 22.16 6.87 0.50
N PRO A 43 22.91 7.87 1.01
CA PRO A 43 23.27 9.04 0.22
C PRO A 43 24.27 8.68 -0.89
N ASN A 44 23.95 9.10 -2.11
CA ASN A 44 24.80 8.98 -3.28
C ASN A 44 24.53 10.15 -4.25
N ALA A 45 25.45 11.08 -4.35
CA ALA A 45 25.33 12.28 -5.17
C ALA A 45 25.87 12.11 -6.61
N THR A 46 25.97 10.89 -7.12
CA THR A 46 26.45 10.63 -8.48
C THR A 46 25.46 11.20 -9.53
N GLU A 47 24.16 11.14 -9.24
CA GLU A 47 23.09 11.70 -10.06
C GLU A 47 22.17 12.57 -9.20
N PRO A 48 21.56 13.65 -9.74
CA PRO A 48 20.69 14.55 -8.98
C PRO A 48 19.28 13.96 -8.82
N ARG A 49 19.20 12.68 -8.50
CA ARG A 49 17.96 11.89 -8.34
C ARG A 49 18.02 11.05 -7.07
N ALA A 50 16.87 10.60 -6.65
CA ALA A 50 16.74 9.66 -5.54
C ALA A 50 15.68 8.60 -5.83
N PHE A 51 16.04 7.35 -5.57
CA PHE A 51 15.14 6.22 -5.51
C PHE A 51 14.47 6.19 -4.15
N VAL A 52 13.14 6.09 -4.13
CA VAL A 52 12.33 6.01 -2.92
C VAL A 52 11.52 4.71 -2.97
N MET A 53 11.62 3.91 -1.91
CA MET A 53 10.81 2.71 -1.72
C MET A 53 10.10 2.78 -0.38
N ILE A 54 8.81 2.47 -0.39
CA ILE A 54 8.04 2.21 0.84
C ILE A 54 7.60 0.76 0.80
N ALA A 55 8.01 -0.02 1.79
CA ALA A 55 7.70 -1.44 1.85
C ALA A 55 7.03 -1.82 3.16
N THR A 56 6.14 -2.79 3.06
CA THR A 56 5.47 -3.44 4.19
C THR A 56 5.94 -4.89 4.28
N ARG A 57 6.26 -5.36 5.49
CA ARG A 57 6.61 -6.76 5.74
C ARG A 57 5.35 -7.63 5.74
N ALA A 58 4.65 -7.62 4.62
CA ALA A 58 3.46 -8.40 4.36
C ALA A 58 3.33 -8.63 2.85
N GLY A 59 2.99 -9.83 2.48
CA GLY A 59 2.79 -10.25 1.10
C GLY A 59 1.79 -11.40 1.03
N SER A 60 1.83 -12.18 -0.03
CA SER A 60 0.82 -13.22 -0.26
C SER A 60 0.80 -14.35 0.78
N LYS A 61 1.87 -14.56 1.53
CA LYS A 61 1.86 -15.56 2.62
C LYS A 61 0.94 -15.21 3.79
N GLN A 62 0.57 -13.94 3.94
CA GLN A 62 -0.38 -13.46 4.93
C GLN A 62 -1.83 -13.44 4.42
N ASP A 63 -2.07 -13.77 3.17
CA ASP A 63 -3.43 -13.89 2.65
C ASP A 63 -4.22 -14.94 3.43
N PRO A 64 -5.50 -14.74 3.69
CA PRO A 64 -6.35 -15.81 4.22
C PRO A 64 -6.37 -17.01 3.28
N PRO A 65 -6.28 -18.26 3.78
CA PRO A 65 -6.25 -19.45 2.91
C PRO A 65 -7.43 -19.59 1.96
N ASN A 66 -8.57 -18.97 2.30
CA ASN A 66 -9.79 -18.96 1.50
C ASN A 66 -9.97 -17.66 0.68
N ASN A 67 -8.93 -16.80 0.61
CA ASN A 67 -8.99 -15.53 -0.13
C ASN A 67 -7.58 -15.11 -0.56
N THR A 68 -6.91 -15.96 -1.36
CA THR A 68 -5.56 -15.72 -1.86
C THR A 68 -5.54 -14.69 -3.01
N GLY A 69 -4.41 -14.01 -3.21
CA GLY A 69 -4.27 -12.91 -4.16
C GLY A 69 -4.68 -11.55 -3.58
N LEU A 70 -5.04 -11.51 -2.28
CA LEU A 70 -5.55 -10.33 -1.62
C LEU A 70 -4.47 -9.25 -1.45
N ALA A 71 -3.24 -9.64 -1.10
CA ALA A 71 -2.10 -8.73 -0.96
C ALA A 71 -1.79 -8.02 -2.29
N HIS A 72 -1.76 -8.75 -3.39
CA HIS A 72 -1.53 -8.22 -4.73
C HIS A 72 -2.69 -7.32 -5.19
N TYR A 73 -3.92 -7.72 -4.93
CA TYR A 73 -5.07 -6.89 -5.25
C TYR A 73 -5.09 -5.58 -4.45
N LEU A 74 -4.72 -5.61 -3.17
CA LEU A 74 -4.55 -4.39 -2.37
C LEU A 74 -3.47 -3.48 -2.95
N GLU A 75 -2.37 -4.03 -3.46
CA GLU A 75 -1.32 -3.27 -4.14
C GLU A 75 -1.92 -2.39 -5.24
N HIS A 76 -2.72 -2.96 -6.16
CA HIS A 76 -3.41 -2.22 -7.22
C HIS A 76 -4.34 -1.13 -6.68
N LEU A 77 -5.10 -1.45 -5.64
CA LEU A 77 -6.06 -0.52 -5.06
C LEU A 77 -5.41 0.69 -4.38
N LEU A 78 -4.18 0.56 -3.88
CA LEU A 78 -3.46 1.67 -3.26
C LEU A 78 -3.01 2.76 -4.24
N PHE A 79 -3.12 2.53 -5.55
CA PHE A 79 -2.93 3.56 -6.57
C PHE A 79 -4.21 4.38 -6.87
N LYS A 80 -5.35 3.99 -6.32
CA LYS A 80 -6.65 4.60 -6.66
C LYS A 80 -7.00 5.83 -5.80
N GLY A 81 -6.13 6.18 -4.85
CA GLY A 81 -6.23 7.41 -4.06
C GLY A 81 -6.84 7.23 -2.68
N THR A 82 -7.14 8.34 -2.04
CA THR A 82 -7.61 8.44 -0.65
C THR A 82 -8.94 9.20 -0.58
N ASP A 83 -9.36 9.54 0.61
CA ASP A 83 -10.50 10.46 0.81
C ASP A 83 -10.20 11.92 0.41
N ARG A 84 -8.95 12.25 0.01
CA ARG A 84 -8.49 13.60 -0.36
C ARG A 84 -8.08 13.75 -1.82
N TYR A 85 -7.71 12.68 -2.48
CA TYR A 85 -7.39 12.66 -3.91
C TYR A 85 -7.89 11.36 -4.57
N GLY A 86 -7.94 11.32 -5.88
CA GLY A 86 -8.55 10.22 -6.64
C GLY A 86 -10.07 10.32 -6.72
N THR A 87 -10.65 11.43 -6.27
CA THR A 87 -12.10 11.67 -6.24
C THR A 87 -12.46 13.12 -6.48
N LEU A 88 -13.54 13.37 -7.20
CA LEU A 88 -14.13 14.69 -7.35
C LEU A 88 -14.79 15.17 -6.04
N ASN A 89 -15.42 14.27 -5.30
CA ASN A 89 -16.02 14.53 -4.00
C ASN A 89 -16.25 13.22 -3.24
N TYR A 90 -15.40 12.94 -2.26
CA TYR A 90 -15.47 11.71 -1.46
C TYR A 90 -16.80 11.54 -0.71
N GLN A 91 -17.40 12.63 -0.21
CA GLN A 91 -18.66 12.55 0.53
C GLN A 91 -19.83 12.09 -0.38
N GLN A 92 -19.78 12.44 -1.65
CA GLN A 92 -20.76 11.98 -2.64
C GLN A 92 -20.43 10.57 -3.18
N GLU A 93 -19.16 10.21 -3.26
CA GLU A 93 -18.68 8.89 -3.69
C GLU A 93 -18.96 7.81 -2.64
N LYS A 94 -18.72 8.12 -1.37
CA LYS A 94 -18.74 7.16 -0.25
C LYS A 94 -20.00 6.28 -0.17
N PRO A 95 -21.23 6.79 -0.32
CA PRO A 95 -22.44 5.95 -0.26
C PRO A 95 -22.44 4.82 -1.30
N TYR A 96 -21.90 5.07 -2.49
CA TYR A 96 -21.79 4.05 -3.54
C TYR A 96 -20.72 3.02 -3.18
N LEU A 97 -19.58 3.43 -2.65
CA LEU A 97 -18.54 2.52 -2.19
C LEU A 97 -19.05 1.61 -1.05
N ASP A 98 -19.77 2.16 -0.09
CA ASP A 98 -20.41 1.40 0.99
C ASP A 98 -21.43 0.38 0.44
N ALA A 99 -22.21 0.77 -0.58
CA ALA A 99 -23.16 -0.12 -1.23
C ALA A 99 -22.46 -1.26 -2.00
N ILE A 100 -21.37 -0.97 -2.70
CA ILE A 100 -20.55 -1.98 -3.39
C ILE A 100 -20.02 -3.00 -2.37
N GLU A 101 -19.46 -2.54 -1.25
CA GLU A 101 -18.98 -3.42 -0.19
C GLU A 101 -20.10 -4.34 0.34
N ALA A 102 -21.27 -3.78 0.62
CA ALA A 102 -22.41 -4.55 1.10
C ALA A 102 -22.89 -5.58 0.07
N LEU A 103 -22.94 -5.23 -1.21
CA LEU A 103 -23.32 -6.14 -2.30
C LEU A 103 -22.32 -7.29 -2.46
N TYR A 104 -21.01 -7.04 -2.36
CA TYR A 104 -20.02 -8.12 -2.40
C TYR A 104 -20.14 -9.08 -1.22
N GLU A 105 -20.49 -8.61 -0.02
CA GLU A 105 -20.75 -9.50 1.12
C GLU A 105 -21.96 -10.41 0.87
N ILE A 106 -23.04 -9.89 0.28
CA ILE A 106 -24.22 -10.68 -0.09
C ILE A 106 -23.86 -11.65 -1.22
N TYR A 107 -23.08 -11.20 -2.21
CA TYR A 107 -22.62 -12.03 -3.33
C TYR A 107 -21.82 -13.23 -2.85
N ASN A 108 -20.89 -13.03 -1.92
CA ASN A 108 -20.03 -14.08 -1.37
C ASN A 108 -20.79 -15.13 -0.54
N GLN A 109 -21.92 -14.73 0.07
CA GLN A 109 -22.78 -15.64 0.84
C GLN A 109 -23.85 -16.34 -0.01
N THR A 110 -24.04 -15.92 -1.26
CA THR A 110 -25.08 -16.45 -2.15
C THR A 110 -24.54 -17.60 -2.98
N THR A 111 -25.18 -18.77 -2.91
CA THR A 111 -24.81 -19.97 -3.70
C THR A 111 -25.68 -20.15 -4.95
N ASP A 112 -26.88 -19.59 -4.97
CA ASP A 112 -27.81 -19.66 -6.12
C ASP A 112 -27.27 -18.85 -7.30
N SER A 113 -27.06 -19.49 -8.45
CA SER A 113 -26.43 -18.88 -9.62
C SER A 113 -27.23 -17.72 -10.22
N LEU A 114 -28.57 -17.79 -10.22
CA LEU A 114 -29.40 -16.72 -10.78
C LEU A 114 -29.40 -15.50 -9.86
N LYS A 115 -29.45 -15.71 -8.55
CA LYS A 115 -29.31 -14.64 -7.57
C LYS A 115 -27.91 -13.99 -7.63
N ARG A 116 -26.85 -14.81 -7.72
CA ARG A 116 -25.47 -14.29 -7.90
C ARG A 116 -25.38 -13.39 -9.13
N LEU A 117 -25.91 -13.82 -10.27
CA LEU A 117 -25.92 -13.01 -11.49
C LEU A 117 -26.66 -11.69 -11.30
N SER A 118 -27.81 -11.72 -10.61
CA SER A 118 -28.57 -10.50 -10.29
C SER A 118 -27.78 -9.54 -9.39
N ILE A 119 -27.11 -10.06 -8.35
CA ILE A 119 -26.28 -9.25 -7.45
C ILE A 119 -25.08 -8.68 -8.21
N TYR A 120 -24.43 -9.46 -9.07
CA TYR A 120 -23.29 -8.99 -9.88
C TYR A 120 -23.68 -7.82 -10.79
N LYS A 121 -24.87 -7.88 -11.43
CA LYS A 121 -25.41 -6.77 -12.22
C LYS A 121 -25.68 -5.52 -11.36
N ALA A 122 -26.13 -5.71 -10.12
CA ALA A 122 -26.31 -4.61 -9.18
C ALA A 122 -24.97 -3.99 -8.77
N ILE A 123 -23.92 -4.82 -8.51
CA ILE A 123 -22.56 -4.36 -8.24
C ILE A 123 -22.05 -3.51 -9.41
N ASP A 124 -22.16 -4.01 -10.65
CA ASP A 124 -21.71 -3.28 -11.84
C ASP A 124 -22.43 -1.93 -11.97
N SER A 125 -23.75 -1.90 -11.81
CA SER A 125 -24.52 -0.66 -11.88
C SER A 125 -24.10 0.37 -10.83
N VAL A 126 -23.87 -0.06 -9.58
CA VAL A 126 -23.43 0.85 -8.50
C VAL A 126 -21.98 1.26 -8.70
N ALA A 127 -21.13 0.35 -9.22
CA ALA A 127 -19.73 0.65 -9.53
C ALA A 127 -19.62 1.74 -10.61
N GLN A 128 -20.48 1.75 -11.62
CA GLN A 128 -20.54 2.82 -12.63
C GLN A 128 -20.92 4.16 -12.00
N LEU A 129 -21.86 4.19 -11.04
CA LEU A 129 -22.22 5.41 -10.32
C LEU A 129 -21.09 5.92 -9.43
N ALA A 130 -20.37 5.02 -8.76
CA ALA A 130 -19.17 5.38 -7.99
C ALA A 130 -18.06 5.91 -8.90
N ALA A 131 -17.81 5.27 -10.05
CA ALA A 131 -16.78 5.65 -11.01
C ALA A 131 -16.96 7.07 -11.57
N ALA A 132 -18.20 7.57 -11.61
CA ALA A 132 -18.48 8.96 -12.02
C ALA A 132 -17.84 10.00 -11.07
N TRP A 133 -17.55 9.63 -9.85
CA TRP A 133 -16.86 10.49 -8.86
C TRP A 133 -15.35 10.27 -8.84
N ALA A 134 -14.84 9.17 -9.38
CA ALA A 134 -13.42 8.85 -9.38
C ALA A 134 -12.65 9.75 -10.35
N ILE A 135 -11.41 10.09 -9.99
CA ILE A 135 -10.43 10.71 -10.88
C ILE A 135 -9.38 9.64 -11.21
N PRO A 136 -9.51 8.92 -12.32
CA PRO A 136 -8.60 7.84 -12.67
C PRO A 136 -7.16 8.36 -12.83
N ASN A 137 -6.19 7.54 -12.38
CA ASN A 137 -4.76 7.79 -12.54
C ASN A 137 -4.28 9.15 -11.97
N GLU A 138 -4.96 9.71 -10.96
CA GLU A 138 -4.57 10.98 -10.37
C GLU A 138 -3.21 10.87 -9.67
N TYR A 139 -2.94 9.74 -8.98
CA TYR A 139 -1.63 9.48 -8.40
C TYR A 139 -0.52 9.52 -9.46
N ASP A 140 -0.70 8.83 -10.58
CA ASP A 140 0.31 8.77 -11.66
C ASP A 140 0.58 10.17 -12.25
N ARG A 141 -0.45 11.00 -12.38
CA ARG A 141 -0.29 12.39 -12.82
C ARG A 141 0.48 13.22 -11.80
N MET A 142 0.23 13.03 -10.50
CA MET A 142 0.93 13.76 -9.44
C MET A 142 2.41 13.38 -9.39
N VAL A 143 2.76 12.09 -9.42
CA VAL A 143 4.17 11.68 -9.41
C VAL A 143 4.89 12.05 -10.70
N SER A 144 4.21 11.98 -11.86
CA SER A 144 4.74 12.44 -13.13
C SER A 144 5.05 13.94 -13.10
N ALA A 145 4.19 14.75 -12.47
CA ALA A 145 4.43 16.19 -12.28
C ALA A 145 5.64 16.47 -11.37
N LEU A 146 6.00 15.54 -10.48
CA LEU A 146 7.25 15.58 -9.70
C LEU A 146 8.47 15.09 -10.51
N GLY A 147 8.31 14.70 -11.75
CA GLY A 147 9.38 14.14 -12.58
C GLY A 147 9.77 12.71 -12.19
N ALA A 148 8.84 11.95 -11.64
CA ALA A 148 9.05 10.55 -11.32
C ALA A 148 9.29 9.70 -12.58
N GLN A 149 10.14 8.72 -12.45
CA GLN A 149 10.43 7.67 -13.42
C GLN A 149 10.34 6.31 -12.73
N GLY A 150 10.02 5.25 -13.46
CA GLY A 150 9.99 3.91 -12.90
C GLY A 150 9.01 3.74 -11.73
N THR A 151 7.93 4.55 -11.69
CA THR A 151 6.84 4.35 -10.73
C THR A 151 6.26 2.96 -10.90
N ASN A 152 6.33 2.16 -9.84
CA ASN A 152 5.86 0.78 -9.87
C ASN A 152 5.57 0.28 -8.44
N ALA A 153 5.02 -0.93 -8.35
CA ALA A 153 4.91 -1.69 -7.12
C ALA A 153 5.11 -3.18 -7.41
N PHE A 154 5.33 -3.96 -6.38
CA PHE A 154 5.37 -5.41 -6.49
C PHE A 154 4.98 -6.07 -5.18
N THR A 155 4.34 -7.22 -5.30
CA THR A 155 4.02 -8.11 -4.19
C THR A 155 4.79 -9.42 -4.33
N THR A 156 5.42 -9.84 -3.25
CA THR A 156 6.07 -11.15 -3.08
C THR A 156 5.35 -11.94 -1.99
N PRO A 157 5.75 -13.17 -1.67
CA PRO A 157 5.22 -13.84 -0.49
C PRO A 157 5.44 -13.09 0.82
N ASP A 158 6.51 -12.31 0.96
CA ASP A 158 6.94 -11.68 2.22
C ASP A 158 6.77 -10.16 2.29
N VAL A 159 6.72 -9.50 1.15
CA VAL A 159 6.82 -8.04 1.06
C VAL A 159 5.91 -7.51 -0.04
N THR A 160 5.24 -6.40 0.23
CA THR A 160 4.67 -5.51 -0.77
C THR A 160 5.43 -4.19 -0.74
N ALA A 161 5.90 -3.71 -1.89
CA ALA A 161 6.71 -2.50 -1.99
C ALA A 161 6.23 -1.59 -3.12
N TYR A 162 6.37 -0.28 -2.90
CA TYR A 162 6.01 0.80 -3.82
C TYR A 162 7.25 1.63 -4.09
N ILE A 163 7.59 1.84 -5.35
CA ILE A 163 8.85 2.45 -5.78
C ILE A 163 8.62 3.65 -6.69
N ASN A 164 9.48 4.65 -6.53
CA ASN A 164 9.56 5.82 -7.39
C ASN A 164 11.02 6.29 -7.47
N ASP A 165 11.45 6.75 -8.63
CA ASP A 165 12.68 7.49 -8.81
C ASP A 165 12.32 8.94 -9.17
N VAL A 166 12.77 9.92 -8.37
CA VAL A 166 12.43 11.33 -8.56
C VAL A 166 13.69 12.21 -8.54
N PRO A 167 13.64 13.42 -9.16
CA PRO A 167 14.67 14.43 -8.91
C PRO A 167 14.83 14.67 -7.40
N ALA A 168 16.08 14.76 -6.93
CA ALA A 168 16.42 14.84 -5.50
C ALA A 168 15.66 15.95 -4.75
N HIS A 169 15.45 17.11 -5.39
CA HIS A 169 14.72 18.24 -4.80
C HIS A 169 13.19 18.01 -4.66
N HIS A 170 12.64 16.93 -5.23
CA HIS A 170 11.24 16.55 -5.09
C HIS A 170 11.00 15.41 -4.09
N VAL A 171 12.04 14.89 -3.44
CA VAL A 171 11.90 13.80 -2.45
C VAL A 171 10.94 14.17 -1.32
N GLU A 172 11.01 15.38 -0.77
CA GLU A 172 10.07 15.81 0.28
C GLU A 172 8.62 15.80 -0.21
N ALA A 173 8.38 16.31 -1.43
CA ALA A 173 7.04 16.35 -2.02
C ALA A 173 6.50 14.93 -2.27
N LEU A 174 7.35 14.02 -2.76
CA LEU A 174 6.99 12.61 -2.93
C LEU A 174 6.67 11.96 -1.57
N LEU A 175 7.52 12.12 -0.55
CA LEU A 175 7.28 11.55 0.78
C LEU A 175 5.96 12.03 1.39
N ARG A 176 5.58 13.30 1.15
CA ARG A 176 4.28 13.85 1.56
C ARG A 176 3.12 13.17 0.83
N LEU A 177 3.25 12.94 -0.47
CA LEU A 177 2.24 12.25 -1.27
C LEU A 177 2.10 10.77 -0.85
N GLU A 178 3.22 10.10 -0.63
CA GLU A 178 3.25 8.72 -0.15
C GLU A 178 2.61 8.59 1.24
N ALA A 179 2.93 9.50 2.16
CA ALA A 179 2.28 9.51 3.45
C ALA A 179 0.76 9.69 3.31
N GLU A 180 0.27 10.53 2.41
CA GLU A 180 -1.17 10.64 2.18
C GLU A 180 -1.75 9.33 1.61
N ARG A 181 -1.05 8.64 0.68
CA ARG A 181 -1.48 7.34 0.12
C ARG A 181 -1.72 6.30 1.22
N PHE A 182 -0.81 6.19 2.19
CA PHE A 182 -0.88 5.22 3.28
C PHE A 182 -1.66 5.72 4.51
N ARG A 183 -2.25 6.91 4.48
CA ARG A 183 -3.01 7.45 5.62
C ARG A 183 -4.43 6.85 5.70
N ASN A 184 -5.14 6.89 4.61
CA ASN A 184 -6.53 6.44 4.52
C ASN A 184 -6.89 6.10 3.07
N PRO A 185 -6.36 5.00 2.53
CA PRO A 185 -6.67 4.59 1.17
C PRO A 185 -8.16 4.25 1.03
N VAL A 186 -8.72 4.67 -0.08
CA VAL A 186 -10.09 4.37 -0.45
C VAL A 186 -10.08 3.32 -1.55
N LEU A 187 -10.71 2.17 -1.31
CA LEU A 187 -10.75 1.03 -2.23
C LEU A 187 -11.76 1.31 -3.35
N ARG A 188 -11.51 2.38 -4.13
CA ARG A 188 -12.36 2.76 -5.27
C ARG A 188 -11.97 2.01 -6.54
N LEU A 189 -12.86 2.03 -7.53
CA LEU A 189 -12.69 1.29 -8.78
C LEU A 189 -12.45 -0.22 -8.56
N PHE A 190 -12.88 -0.72 -7.41
CA PHE A 190 -12.67 -2.09 -6.98
C PHE A 190 -13.09 -3.10 -8.06
N HIS A 191 -14.28 -2.95 -8.61
CA HIS A 191 -14.81 -3.86 -9.63
C HIS A 191 -13.95 -3.86 -10.90
N THR A 192 -13.52 -2.70 -11.36
CA THR A 192 -12.67 -2.56 -12.55
C THR A 192 -11.27 -3.12 -12.33
N GLU A 193 -10.68 -2.89 -11.16
CA GLU A 193 -9.35 -3.44 -10.83
C GLU A 193 -9.39 -4.95 -10.64
N LEU A 194 -10.51 -5.52 -10.21
CA LEU A 194 -10.70 -6.96 -10.16
C LEU A 194 -10.53 -7.60 -11.55
N GLU A 195 -11.06 -6.96 -12.58
CA GLU A 195 -10.92 -7.43 -13.97
C GLU A 195 -9.45 -7.41 -14.40
N ALA A 196 -8.70 -6.36 -14.05
CA ALA A 196 -7.27 -6.26 -14.36
C ALA A 196 -6.46 -7.37 -13.66
N VAL A 197 -6.65 -7.57 -12.35
CA VAL A 197 -5.98 -8.63 -11.58
C VAL A 197 -6.36 -10.04 -12.10
N TYR A 198 -7.61 -10.22 -12.49
CA TYR A 198 -8.06 -11.47 -13.09
C TYR A 198 -7.41 -11.74 -14.44
N GLU A 199 -7.24 -10.72 -15.29
CA GLU A 199 -6.54 -10.84 -16.57
C GLU A 199 -5.05 -11.13 -16.38
N GLU A 200 -4.39 -10.52 -15.41
CA GLU A 200 -3.01 -10.85 -15.06
C GLU A 200 -2.87 -12.32 -14.63
N LYS A 201 -3.83 -12.85 -13.86
CA LYS A 201 -3.85 -14.27 -13.51
C LYS A 201 -4.03 -15.14 -14.76
N ASN A 202 -4.89 -14.77 -15.70
CA ASN A 202 -5.06 -15.50 -16.96
C ASN A 202 -3.75 -15.54 -17.76
N ILE A 203 -3.08 -14.39 -17.91
CA ILE A 203 -1.78 -14.30 -18.59
C ILE A 203 -0.73 -15.16 -17.88
N SER A 204 -0.75 -15.20 -16.54
CA SER A 204 0.20 -16.01 -15.78
C SER A 204 0.03 -17.52 -15.99
N ILE A 205 -1.20 -17.98 -16.22
CA ILE A 205 -1.50 -19.40 -16.48
C ILE A 205 -0.92 -19.85 -17.83
N ASP A 206 -0.85 -18.96 -18.81
CA ASP A 206 -0.27 -19.24 -20.13
C ASP A 206 1.28 -19.26 -20.11
N ASN A 207 1.90 -18.93 -18.97
CA ASN A 207 3.35 -18.94 -18.80
C ASN A 207 3.83 -20.23 -18.13
N GLU A 208 4.41 -21.14 -18.91
CA GLU A 208 4.91 -22.44 -18.44
C GLU A 208 5.93 -22.33 -17.29
N ASN A 209 6.78 -21.30 -17.28
CA ASN A 209 7.76 -21.10 -16.22
C ASN A 209 7.07 -20.71 -14.89
N HIS A 210 6.03 -19.89 -14.96
CA HIS A 210 5.25 -19.50 -13.80
C HIS A 210 4.49 -20.70 -13.21
N GLU A 211 3.87 -21.51 -14.06
CA GLU A 211 3.20 -22.75 -13.64
C GLU A 211 4.17 -23.74 -13.00
N LEU A 212 5.36 -23.90 -13.60
CA LEU A 212 6.42 -24.75 -13.05
C LEU A 212 6.87 -24.24 -11.66
N GLU A 213 7.05 -22.95 -11.50
CA GLU A 213 7.44 -22.34 -10.22
C GLU A 213 6.37 -22.55 -9.15
N GLU A 214 5.09 -22.33 -9.45
CA GLU A 214 3.98 -22.59 -8.52
C GLU A 214 3.94 -24.06 -8.10
N LYS A 215 4.07 -25.00 -9.04
CA LYS A 215 4.12 -26.45 -8.76
C LYS A 215 5.33 -26.85 -7.92
N LEU A 216 6.51 -26.28 -8.21
CA LEU A 216 7.72 -26.52 -7.45
C LEU A 216 7.58 -26.03 -6.02
N ARG A 217 7.05 -24.83 -5.81
CA ARG A 217 6.77 -24.27 -4.48
C ARG A 217 5.77 -25.14 -3.72
N ALA A 218 4.68 -25.59 -4.35
CA ALA A 218 3.71 -26.49 -3.75
C ALA A 218 4.33 -27.82 -3.31
N ALA A 219 5.25 -28.38 -4.11
CA ALA A 219 5.95 -29.61 -3.77
C ALA A 219 6.99 -29.43 -2.62
N LEU A 220 7.69 -28.30 -2.59
CA LEU A 220 8.71 -28.00 -1.57
C LEU A 220 8.09 -27.55 -0.23
N PHE A 221 6.93 -26.93 -0.27
CA PHE A 221 6.28 -26.32 0.90
C PHE A 221 4.79 -26.70 0.98
N PRO A 222 4.44 -28.01 1.07
CA PRO A 222 3.05 -28.46 0.95
C PRO A 222 2.11 -27.93 2.06
N ASP A 223 2.66 -27.69 3.25
CA ASP A 223 1.91 -27.23 4.44
C ASP A 223 2.25 -25.79 4.85
N HIS A 224 3.00 -25.07 4.01
CA HIS A 224 3.40 -23.70 4.31
C HIS A 224 2.79 -22.71 3.29
N PRO A 225 2.45 -21.47 3.69
CA PRO A 225 1.90 -20.46 2.78
C PRO A 225 2.71 -20.23 1.49
N TYR A 226 4.01 -20.49 1.47
CA TYR A 226 4.82 -20.40 0.25
C TYR A 226 4.39 -21.38 -0.85
N GLY A 227 3.83 -22.51 -0.48
CA GLY A 227 3.35 -23.50 -1.42
C GLY A 227 1.84 -23.55 -1.59
N THR A 228 1.10 -23.07 -0.58
CA THR A 228 -0.38 -23.13 -0.58
C THR A 228 -1.04 -21.82 -1.02
N GLN A 229 -0.29 -20.70 -1.04
CA GLN A 229 -0.81 -19.38 -1.37
C GLN A 229 0.03 -18.74 -2.48
N THR A 230 -0.56 -18.62 -3.67
CA THR A 230 0.11 -17.97 -4.80
C THR A 230 -0.11 -16.47 -4.75
N THR A 231 0.88 -15.69 -5.20
CA THR A 231 0.81 -14.21 -5.13
C THR A 231 -0.37 -13.64 -5.91
N LEU A 232 -0.66 -14.19 -7.09
CA LEU A 232 -1.81 -13.78 -7.91
C LEU A 232 -3.14 -14.38 -7.43
N GLY A 233 -3.11 -15.29 -6.46
CA GLY A 233 -4.29 -15.98 -5.98
C GLY A 233 -4.82 -17.06 -6.93
N THR A 234 -5.93 -17.66 -6.54
CA THR A 234 -6.65 -18.62 -7.38
C THR A 234 -7.80 -17.93 -8.12
N ILE A 235 -8.16 -18.47 -9.28
CA ILE A 235 -9.32 -18.00 -10.06
C ILE A 235 -10.60 -18.01 -9.21
N GLU A 236 -10.78 -19.04 -8.37
CA GLU A 236 -11.95 -19.16 -7.49
C GLU A 236 -12.01 -18.01 -6.47
N HIS A 237 -10.89 -17.69 -5.84
CA HIS A 237 -10.83 -16.61 -4.86
C HIS A 237 -11.01 -15.23 -5.52
N LEU A 238 -10.41 -15.01 -6.69
CA LEU A 238 -10.61 -13.77 -7.46
C LEU A 238 -12.06 -13.58 -7.92
N LYS A 239 -12.82 -14.68 -8.16
CA LYS A 239 -14.26 -14.60 -8.44
C LYS A 239 -15.12 -14.30 -7.22
N ASN A 240 -14.56 -14.37 -6.01
CA ASN A 240 -15.26 -14.15 -4.75
C ASN A 240 -14.47 -13.16 -3.85
N PRO A 241 -14.13 -11.96 -4.34
CA PRO A 241 -13.30 -11.03 -3.58
C PRO A 241 -14.07 -10.47 -2.38
N SER A 242 -13.34 -10.17 -1.31
CA SER A 242 -13.91 -9.55 -0.11
C SER A 242 -13.23 -8.21 0.18
N ILE A 243 -13.97 -7.11 -0.01
CA ILE A 243 -13.49 -5.76 0.34
C ILE A 243 -13.14 -5.67 1.83
N ARG A 244 -13.93 -6.32 2.68
CA ARG A 244 -13.68 -6.37 4.13
C ARG A 244 -12.40 -7.10 4.48
N ALA A 245 -12.10 -8.20 3.78
CA ALA A 245 -10.85 -8.93 3.99
C ALA A 245 -9.65 -8.08 3.59
N ILE A 246 -9.71 -7.38 2.45
CA ILE A 246 -8.68 -6.45 1.99
C ILE A 246 -8.48 -5.30 3.00
N ARG A 247 -9.56 -4.69 3.48
CA ARG A 247 -9.49 -3.63 4.50
C ARG A 247 -8.84 -4.13 5.79
N ARG A 248 -9.23 -5.33 6.28
CA ARG A 248 -8.63 -5.95 7.46
C ARG A 248 -7.14 -6.24 7.26
N TYR A 249 -6.75 -6.74 6.08
CA TYR A 249 -5.36 -6.97 5.73
C TYR A 249 -4.56 -5.66 5.79
N TYR A 250 -5.06 -4.60 5.15
CA TYR A 250 -4.46 -3.28 5.22
C TYR A 250 -4.30 -2.78 6.66
N GLU A 251 -5.37 -2.80 7.44
CA GLU A 251 -5.38 -2.35 8.83
C GLU A 251 -4.46 -3.16 9.74
N THR A 252 -4.19 -4.41 9.40
CA THR A 252 -3.32 -5.31 10.18
C THR A 252 -1.85 -5.09 9.85
N TYR A 253 -1.51 -4.97 8.58
CA TYR A 253 -0.13 -5.06 8.14
C TYR A 253 0.49 -3.72 7.70
N TYR A 254 -0.31 -2.75 7.25
CA TYR A 254 0.18 -1.44 6.82
C TYR A 254 0.25 -0.46 7.99
N VAL A 255 1.06 -0.82 8.96
CA VAL A 255 1.27 -0.08 10.21
C VAL A 255 2.75 0.31 10.34
N PRO A 256 3.09 1.47 10.95
CA PRO A 256 4.44 2.01 10.90
C PRO A 256 5.51 1.05 11.43
N ASN A 257 5.23 0.29 12.47
CA ASN A 257 6.17 -0.68 13.04
C ASN A 257 6.34 -1.96 12.18
N ASN A 258 5.60 -2.10 11.09
CA ASN A 258 5.73 -3.16 10.09
C ASN A 258 6.16 -2.62 8.71
N MET A 259 6.48 -1.32 8.61
CA MET A 259 6.85 -0.65 7.36
C MET A 259 8.27 -0.10 7.41
N VAL A 260 8.84 0.12 6.23
CA VAL A 260 10.13 0.79 6.03
C VAL A 260 10.02 1.80 4.89
N VAL A 261 10.65 2.96 5.10
CA VAL A 261 10.90 3.96 4.05
C VAL A 261 12.37 3.92 3.71
N ILE A 262 12.69 3.67 2.46
CA ILE A 262 14.07 3.61 1.94
C ILE A 262 14.25 4.74 0.95
N VAL A 263 15.31 5.53 1.12
CA VAL A 263 15.68 6.62 0.20
C VAL A 263 17.15 6.48 -0.15
N ALA A 264 17.46 6.30 -1.43
CA ALA A 264 18.82 6.18 -1.92
C ALA A 264 19.06 7.18 -3.06
N GLY A 265 20.11 8.00 -2.98
CA GLY A 265 20.44 8.99 -4.00
C GLY A 265 20.99 10.29 -3.44
N ASP A 266 20.81 11.39 -4.18
CA ASP A 266 21.36 12.71 -3.81
C ASP A 266 20.52 13.37 -2.69
N VAL A 267 20.65 12.83 -1.49
CA VAL A 267 19.88 13.25 -0.31
C VAL A 267 20.77 13.32 0.92
N ARG A 268 20.38 14.14 1.89
CA ARG A 268 21.01 14.20 3.22
C ARG A 268 20.18 13.38 4.23
N PRO A 269 20.79 12.41 4.94
CA PRO A 269 20.06 11.53 5.86
C PRO A 269 19.19 12.27 6.87
N GLN A 270 19.71 13.35 7.46
CA GLN A 270 19.01 14.13 8.48
C GLN A 270 17.74 14.81 7.92
N GLU A 271 17.79 15.29 6.66
CA GLU A 271 16.63 15.90 6.02
C GLU A 271 15.54 14.86 5.72
N VAL A 272 15.95 13.72 5.13
CA VAL A 272 15.02 12.61 4.85
C VAL A 272 14.28 12.18 6.13
N VAL A 273 15.03 11.98 7.22
CA VAL A 273 14.45 11.58 8.51
C VAL A 273 13.46 12.61 9.02
N GLN A 274 13.80 13.91 8.94
CA GLN A 274 12.88 14.98 9.34
C GLN A 274 11.59 15.01 8.51
N TRP A 275 11.69 14.77 7.19
CA TRP A 275 10.53 14.70 6.31
C TRP A 275 9.66 13.47 6.64
N VAL A 276 10.29 12.29 6.80
CA VAL A 276 9.54 11.07 7.17
C VAL A 276 8.87 11.25 8.54
N GLU A 277 9.55 11.78 9.53
CA GLU A 277 8.97 12.05 10.84
C GLU A 277 7.79 13.04 10.76
N ARG A 278 7.92 14.11 9.97
CA ARG A 278 6.85 15.09 9.75
C ARG A 278 5.59 14.47 9.15
N TYR A 279 5.73 13.58 8.18
CA TYR A 279 4.60 13.08 7.40
C TYR A 279 4.06 11.73 7.89
N PHE A 280 4.92 10.86 8.40
CA PHE A 280 4.55 9.52 8.88
C PHE A 280 4.54 9.39 10.41
N GLY A 281 5.10 10.36 11.14
CA GLY A 281 5.25 10.27 12.60
C GLY A 281 3.94 10.17 13.36
N ALA A 282 2.84 10.68 12.81
CA ALA A 282 1.50 10.60 13.42
C ALA A 282 0.82 9.23 13.24
N TYR A 283 1.37 8.33 12.43
CA TYR A 283 0.81 7.00 12.23
C TYR A 283 0.90 6.18 13.50
N GLN A 284 -0.19 5.47 13.80
CA GLN A 284 -0.27 4.68 15.02
C GLN A 284 0.24 3.26 14.80
N PRO A 285 1.22 2.80 15.59
CA PRO A 285 1.67 1.42 15.55
C PRO A 285 0.56 0.50 16.06
N LYS A 286 0.60 -0.75 15.62
CA LYS A 286 -0.23 -1.83 16.17
C LYS A 286 0.65 -2.92 16.78
N PRO A 287 0.14 -3.67 17.75
CA PRO A 287 0.88 -4.79 18.36
C PRO A 287 1.28 -5.86 17.35
#